data_13aa67a855ddf052d6e3936dca9a4179
#
_entry.id   13aa67a855ddf052d6e3936dca9a4179
#
_cell.length_a   1.000
_cell.length_b   1.000
_cell.length_c   1.000
_cell.angle_alpha   90.00
_cell.angle_beta   90.00
_cell.angle_gamma   90.00
#
_symmetry.space_group_name_H-M   'P 1'
#
loop_
_entity.id
_entity.type
_entity.pdbx_description
1 polymer ?
#
loop_
_entity_poly.entity_id
_entity_poly.type
_entity_poly.pdbx_seq_one_letter_code
_entity_poly.pdbx_strand_id
1 'polypeptide(L)'
;MNLKQLYYFKRLSETEHYTEAASSLCITQPSLSHAISELEKELGVALFARQGRNVKTTQNGKRFLPYVEDALASLENGRMILQKNGAENKENIRIAFIYTMGEYVVPQLINKYSLSPECHNVTFSFTQGTSLTLLQELKAGKVDLAICSYIADEPDIDFIPVIQQELVVVTAKDHPLARLYEHEVDLVETIHYPYIYFSENSGLRPFIDNVFMQQKLVPEIACYVDEDTAMAGLVSIDYGIAIMPRITALSYYNVHILKIKNTIPPRYIYLATMKDKGLSPALESFKNVVIHDSQKIC
;
A
#
# COMPACT_ATOMS: atom_id res chain seq x y z
N MET A 1 -20.31 26.07 -0.27
CA MET A 1 -19.61 24.99 0.42
C MET A 1 -18.52 25.57 1.30
N ASN A 2 -18.44 25.16 2.57
CA ASN A 2 -17.40 25.62 3.49
C ASN A 2 -16.86 24.43 4.33
N LEU A 3 -15.71 24.66 4.98
CA LEU A 3 -15.00 23.61 5.69
C LEU A 3 -15.82 22.95 6.80
N LYS A 4 -16.64 23.73 7.53
CA LYS A 4 -17.53 23.17 8.58
C LYS A 4 -18.56 22.22 8.01
N GLN A 5 -19.14 22.54 6.85
CA GLN A 5 -20.09 21.66 6.17
C GLN A 5 -19.45 20.34 5.75
N LEU A 6 -18.18 20.34 5.32
CA LEU A 6 -17.44 19.12 4.97
C LEU A 6 -17.17 18.26 6.20
N TYR A 7 -16.76 18.84 7.33
CA TYR A 7 -16.62 18.10 8.61
C TYR A 7 -17.96 17.51 9.06
N TYR A 8 -19.05 18.25 8.94
CA TYR A 8 -20.37 17.80 9.33
C TYR A 8 -20.88 16.66 8.44
N PHE A 9 -20.65 16.76 7.13
CA PHE A 9 -20.96 15.71 6.18
C PHE A 9 -20.19 14.43 6.48
N LYS A 10 -18.87 14.50 6.66
CA LYS A 10 -18.03 13.36 7.03
C LYS A 10 -18.55 12.70 8.29
N ARG A 11 -18.74 13.48 9.36
CA ARG A 11 -19.20 12.92 10.66
C ARG A 11 -20.58 12.28 10.58
N LEU A 12 -21.51 12.88 9.85
CA LEU A 12 -22.82 12.30 9.65
C LEU A 12 -22.78 11.03 8.78
N SER A 13 -21.86 10.95 7.81
CA SER A 13 -21.65 9.73 7.02
C SER A 13 -21.13 8.55 7.85
N GLU A 14 -20.32 8.82 8.88
CA GLU A 14 -19.80 7.82 9.80
C GLU A 14 -20.86 7.27 10.76
N THR A 15 -21.74 8.15 11.29
CA THR A 15 -22.72 7.78 12.32
C THR A 15 -24.07 7.39 11.74
N GLU A 16 -24.43 7.93 10.58
CA GLU A 16 -25.75 7.84 9.96
C GLU A 16 -26.92 8.22 10.91
N HIS A 17 -26.60 9.04 11.94
CA HIS A 17 -27.53 9.46 12.98
C HIS A 17 -27.32 10.93 13.38
N TYR A 18 -28.28 11.80 13.03
CA TYR A 18 -28.16 13.26 13.23
C TYR A 18 -27.87 13.68 14.67
N THR A 19 -28.56 13.10 15.65
CA THR A 19 -28.37 13.46 17.06
C THR A 19 -27.00 13.07 17.57
N GLU A 20 -26.51 11.90 17.21
CA GLU A 20 -25.19 11.40 17.58
C GLU A 20 -24.09 12.23 16.91
N ALA A 21 -24.20 12.47 15.61
CA ALA A 21 -23.28 13.34 14.88
C ALA A 21 -23.21 14.73 15.49
N ALA A 22 -24.37 15.36 15.76
CA ALA A 22 -24.44 16.70 16.35
C ALA A 22 -23.81 16.75 17.76
N SER A 23 -24.07 15.72 18.59
CA SER A 23 -23.48 15.61 19.93
C SER A 23 -21.95 15.51 19.84
N SER A 24 -21.41 14.66 18.96
CA SER A 24 -19.96 14.50 18.77
C SER A 24 -19.27 15.76 18.20
N LEU A 25 -20.00 16.60 17.50
CA LEU A 25 -19.55 17.88 16.95
C LEU A 25 -19.76 19.05 17.90
N CYS A 26 -20.35 18.81 19.08
CA CYS A 26 -20.71 19.85 20.07
C CYS A 26 -21.62 20.95 19.49
N ILE A 27 -22.58 20.56 18.65
CA ILE A 27 -23.58 21.44 18.04
C ILE A 27 -25.00 20.90 18.24
N THR A 28 -26.01 21.74 17.92
CA THR A 28 -27.40 21.27 17.94
C THR A 28 -27.76 20.50 16.67
N GLN A 29 -28.66 19.52 16.79
CA GLN A 29 -29.15 18.75 15.63
C GLN A 29 -29.78 19.63 14.55
N PRO A 30 -30.58 20.68 14.84
CA PRO A 30 -31.08 21.59 13.83
C PRO A 30 -29.96 22.32 13.04
N SER A 31 -28.87 22.71 13.73
CA SER A 31 -27.71 23.36 13.08
C SER A 31 -27.01 22.42 12.13
N LEU A 32 -26.82 21.15 12.52
CA LEU A 32 -26.27 20.13 11.65
C LEU A 32 -27.15 19.89 10.43
N SER A 33 -28.48 19.70 10.65
CA SER A 33 -29.43 19.47 9.57
C SER A 33 -29.48 20.62 8.57
N HIS A 34 -29.46 21.85 9.05
CA HIS A 34 -29.41 23.04 8.19
C HIS A 34 -28.13 23.07 7.35
N ALA A 35 -26.98 22.86 7.97
CA ALA A 35 -25.70 22.89 7.26
C ALA A 35 -25.60 21.80 6.17
N ILE A 36 -26.11 20.60 6.42
CA ILE A 36 -26.17 19.52 5.42
C ILE A 36 -27.15 19.90 4.28
N SER A 37 -28.33 20.42 4.62
CA SER A 37 -29.31 20.84 3.60
C SER A 37 -28.75 21.94 2.68
N GLU A 38 -28.02 22.92 3.21
CA GLU A 38 -27.35 23.95 2.42
C GLU A 38 -26.23 23.37 1.53
N LEU A 39 -25.51 22.38 2.02
CA LEU A 39 -24.49 21.68 1.22
C LEU A 39 -25.14 20.92 0.05
N GLU A 40 -26.21 20.16 0.31
CA GLU A 40 -26.96 19.42 -0.71
C GLU A 40 -27.58 20.36 -1.75
N LYS A 41 -28.12 21.50 -1.31
CA LYS A 41 -28.67 22.51 -2.18
C LYS A 41 -27.61 23.12 -3.12
N GLU A 42 -26.44 23.42 -2.60
CA GLU A 42 -25.32 23.94 -3.40
C GLU A 42 -24.81 22.92 -4.41
N LEU A 43 -24.72 21.63 -4.01
CA LEU A 43 -24.28 20.54 -4.88
C LEU A 43 -25.38 20.08 -5.87
N GLY A 44 -26.62 20.47 -5.64
CA GLY A 44 -27.79 20.08 -6.48
C GLY A 44 -28.16 18.59 -6.33
N VAL A 45 -27.65 17.88 -5.33
CA VAL A 45 -27.90 16.45 -5.13
C VAL A 45 -28.07 16.14 -3.64
N ALA A 46 -28.91 15.14 -3.32
CA ALA A 46 -29.02 14.65 -1.95
C ALA A 46 -27.83 13.75 -1.61
N LEU A 47 -27.17 14.03 -0.48
CA LEU A 47 -26.07 13.23 0.08
C LEU A 47 -26.58 12.20 1.10
N PHE A 48 -27.74 12.47 1.72
CA PHE A 48 -28.40 11.59 2.66
C PHE A 48 -29.86 11.32 2.27
N ALA A 49 -30.34 10.12 2.60
CA ALA A 49 -31.74 9.72 2.47
C ALA A 49 -32.29 9.31 3.82
N ARG A 50 -33.55 9.66 4.13
CA ARG A 50 -34.21 9.24 5.38
C ARG A 50 -34.46 7.73 5.38
N GLN A 51 -34.12 7.08 6.48
CA GLN A 51 -34.44 5.67 6.74
C GLN A 51 -35.05 5.55 8.16
N GLY A 52 -36.37 5.67 8.25
CA GLY A 52 -37.08 5.71 9.52
C GLY A 52 -36.71 6.94 10.35
N ARG A 53 -36.14 6.71 11.54
CA ARG A 53 -35.63 7.77 12.44
C ARG A 53 -34.19 8.19 12.11
N ASN A 54 -33.49 7.43 11.28
CA ASN A 54 -32.08 7.63 10.94
C ASN A 54 -31.94 8.12 9.50
N VAL A 55 -30.70 8.32 9.06
CA VAL A 55 -30.36 8.64 7.69
C VAL A 55 -29.35 7.64 7.15
N LYS A 56 -29.34 7.47 5.85
CA LYS A 56 -28.34 6.67 5.12
C LYS A 56 -27.64 7.56 4.10
N THR A 57 -26.34 7.35 3.96
CA THR A 57 -25.55 7.99 2.92
C THR A 57 -26.00 7.49 1.55
N THR A 58 -26.39 8.39 0.66
CA THR A 58 -26.82 8.07 -0.72
C THR A 58 -25.63 7.62 -1.57
N GLN A 59 -25.91 7.14 -2.80
CA GLN A 59 -24.85 6.84 -3.77
C GLN A 59 -23.99 8.07 -4.10
N ASN A 60 -24.62 9.28 -4.18
CA ASN A 60 -23.90 10.53 -4.38
C ASN A 60 -23.03 10.88 -3.17
N GLY A 61 -23.55 10.68 -1.95
CA GLY A 61 -22.78 10.86 -0.71
C GLY A 61 -21.58 9.93 -0.65
N LYS A 62 -21.76 8.65 -0.98
CA LYS A 62 -20.64 7.69 -1.04
C LYS A 62 -19.57 8.04 -2.07
N ARG A 63 -19.98 8.61 -3.21
CA ARG A 63 -19.03 9.09 -4.23
C ARG A 63 -18.30 10.36 -3.79
N PHE A 64 -18.96 11.23 -3.04
CA PHE A 64 -18.39 12.50 -2.60
C PHE A 64 -17.49 12.35 -1.36
N LEU A 65 -17.76 11.36 -0.49
CA LEU A 65 -17.06 11.17 0.77
C LEU A 65 -15.52 11.06 0.64
N PRO A 66 -14.95 10.29 -0.29
CA PRO A 66 -13.49 10.21 -0.44
C PRO A 66 -12.85 11.57 -0.74
N TYR A 67 -13.45 12.36 -1.60
CA TYR A 67 -12.94 13.72 -1.93
C TYR A 67 -12.98 14.66 -0.72
N VAL A 68 -14.02 14.54 0.12
CA VAL A 68 -14.12 15.33 1.35
C VAL A 68 -13.04 14.89 2.36
N GLU A 69 -12.83 13.60 2.51
CA GLU A 69 -11.80 13.06 3.40
C GLU A 69 -10.40 13.50 2.97
N ASP A 70 -10.09 13.45 1.68
CA ASP A 70 -8.82 13.87 1.12
C ASP A 70 -8.58 15.38 1.31
N ALA A 71 -9.59 16.21 1.05
CA ALA A 71 -9.51 17.65 1.26
C ALA A 71 -9.27 18.01 2.73
N LEU A 72 -10.01 17.38 3.66
CA LEU A 72 -9.85 17.61 5.09
C LEU A 72 -8.47 17.12 5.60
N ALA A 73 -8.00 15.97 5.12
CA ALA A 73 -6.67 15.45 5.45
C ALA A 73 -5.55 16.38 4.95
N SER A 74 -5.68 16.89 3.72
CA SER A 74 -4.71 17.83 3.14
C SER A 74 -4.61 19.14 3.94
N LEU A 75 -5.75 19.69 4.36
CA LEU A 75 -5.77 20.92 5.20
C LEU A 75 -5.19 20.65 6.59
N GLU A 76 -5.48 19.52 7.21
CA GLU A 76 -4.91 19.17 8.51
C GLU A 76 -3.40 18.96 8.42
N ASN A 77 -2.91 18.32 7.35
CA ASN A 77 -1.49 18.20 7.07
C ASN A 77 -0.82 19.58 6.94
N GLY A 78 -1.44 20.51 6.19
CA GLY A 78 -0.95 21.89 6.07
C GLY A 78 -0.91 22.61 7.44
N ARG A 79 -1.96 22.43 8.27
CA ARG A 79 -1.99 22.97 9.63
C ARG A 79 -0.86 22.43 10.49
N MET A 80 -0.63 21.11 10.46
CA MET A 80 0.46 20.49 11.21
C MET A 80 1.84 21.01 10.78
N ILE A 81 2.06 21.20 9.48
CA ILE A 81 3.31 21.80 8.96
C ILE A 81 3.52 23.20 9.53
N LEU A 82 2.49 24.03 9.54
CA LEU A 82 2.58 25.40 10.06
C LEU A 82 2.75 25.47 11.58
N GLN A 83 2.14 24.57 12.32
CA GLN A 83 2.24 24.51 13.78
C GLN A 83 3.60 24.00 14.28
N LYS A 84 4.36 23.33 13.44
CA LYS A 84 5.71 22.82 13.75
C LYS A 84 6.81 23.88 13.86
N ASN A 85 6.50 25.18 13.79
CA ASN A 85 7.48 26.26 13.85
C ASN A 85 7.91 26.70 15.27
N GLY A 86 7.76 25.85 16.28
CA GLY A 86 8.19 26.13 17.69
C GLY A 86 9.13 25.05 18.21
N ALA A 87 10.22 25.45 18.85
CA ALA A 87 11.36 24.74 19.42
C ALA A 87 11.16 23.24 19.74
N GLU A 88 12.08 22.40 19.25
CA GLU A 88 12.18 20.92 19.30
C GLU A 88 11.37 20.14 18.24
N ASN A 89 11.26 20.65 17.02
CA ASN A 89 10.48 19.97 15.98
C ASN A 89 11.28 18.85 15.31
N LYS A 90 11.02 17.61 15.71
CA LYS A 90 11.37 16.45 14.92
C LYS A 90 10.44 16.38 13.71
N GLU A 91 11.00 16.38 12.53
CA GLU A 91 10.25 16.10 11.30
C GLU A 91 9.84 14.64 11.29
N ASN A 92 8.58 14.34 10.95
CA ASN A 92 8.12 12.98 10.82
C ASN A 92 8.03 12.58 9.34
N ILE A 93 8.88 11.67 8.92
CA ILE A 93 8.85 11.06 7.57
C ILE A 93 7.91 9.85 7.62
N ARG A 94 6.83 9.91 6.83
CA ARG A 94 5.80 8.87 6.75
C ARG A 94 6.11 7.96 5.57
N ILE A 95 6.54 6.74 5.83
CA ILE A 95 6.99 5.77 4.84
C ILE A 95 5.93 4.68 4.67
N ALA A 96 5.48 4.47 3.44
CA ALA A 96 4.66 3.33 3.06
C ALA A 96 5.51 2.28 2.34
N PHE A 97 5.26 0.99 2.57
CA PHE A 97 5.97 -0.07 1.87
C PHE A 97 5.18 -1.38 1.79
N ILE A 98 5.42 -2.15 0.72
CA ILE A 98 4.85 -3.48 0.59
C ILE A 98 5.47 -4.45 1.59
N TYR A 99 4.74 -5.49 1.95
CA TYR A 99 5.09 -6.44 3.02
C TYR A 99 6.51 -6.96 2.92
N THR A 100 6.99 -7.37 1.74
CA THR A 100 8.34 -7.87 1.51
C THR A 100 9.47 -6.91 1.88
N MET A 101 9.20 -5.60 1.92
CA MET A 101 10.22 -4.58 2.22
C MET A 101 10.39 -4.35 3.73
N GLY A 102 9.39 -4.74 4.53
CA GLY A 102 9.36 -4.45 5.97
C GLY A 102 10.31 -5.30 6.80
N GLU A 103 10.62 -6.52 6.36
CA GLU A 103 11.44 -7.45 7.13
C GLU A 103 12.91 -7.02 7.20
N TYR A 104 13.47 -6.60 6.08
CA TYR A 104 14.91 -6.34 5.99
C TYR A 104 15.25 -4.98 5.36
N VAL A 105 14.66 -4.64 4.22
CA VAL A 105 15.08 -3.49 3.42
C VAL A 105 14.82 -2.16 4.13
N VAL A 106 13.60 -1.91 4.55
CA VAL A 106 13.23 -0.65 5.22
C VAL A 106 14.02 -0.46 6.53
N PRO A 107 14.15 -1.46 7.42
CA PRO A 107 15.02 -1.34 8.59
C PRO A 107 16.47 -0.97 8.26
N GLN A 108 17.06 -1.57 7.22
CA GLN A 108 18.42 -1.24 6.80
C GLN A 108 18.56 0.19 6.26
N LEU A 109 17.57 0.66 5.49
CA LEU A 109 17.53 2.05 5.00
C LEU A 109 17.45 3.04 6.17
N ILE A 110 16.60 2.76 7.17
CA ILE A 110 16.49 3.57 8.38
C ILE A 110 17.81 3.58 9.16
N ASN A 111 18.40 2.40 9.36
CA ASN A 111 19.69 2.30 10.05
C ASN A 111 20.78 3.12 9.33
N LYS A 112 20.83 3.05 8.01
CA LYS A 112 21.76 3.83 7.21
C LYS A 112 21.51 5.33 7.32
N TYR A 113 20.26 5.76 7.23
CA TYR A 113 19.88 7.17 7.39
C TYR A 113 20.19 7.68 8.81
N SER A 114 20.08 6.81 9.83
CA SER A 114 20.39 7.19 11.22
C SER A 114 21.85 7.60 11.46
N LEU A 115 22.73 7.24 10.54
CA LEU A 115 24.14 7.65 10.57
C LEU A 115 24.38 9.04 9.95
N SER A 116 23.37 9.64 9.30
CA SER A 116 23.46 10.96 8.70
C SER A 116 23.19 12.06 9.75
N PRO A 117 23.83 13.24 9.62
CA PRO A 117 23.56 14.38 10.52
C PRO A 117 22.10 14.83 10.49
N GLU A 118 21.42 14.70 9.36
CA GLU A 118 20.04 15.12 9.16
C GLU A 118 19.04 14.30 9.97
N CYS A 119 19.42 13.08 10.39
CA CYS A 119 18.55 12.21 11.16
C CYS A 119 18.24 12.70 12.59
N HIS A 120 19.05 13.58 13.16
CA HIS A 120 18.93 13.99 14.57
C HIS A 120 17.56 14.57 14.94
N ASN A 121 16.87 15.19 13.98
CA ASN A 121 15.57 15.81 14.17
C ASN A 121 14.46 15.11 13.35
N VAL A 122 14.65 13.82 13.01
CA VAL A 122 13.69 13.06 12.23
C VAL A 122 13.10 11.94 13.07
N THR A 123 11.82 11.70 12.89
CA THR A 123 11.10 10.50 13.33
C THR A 123 10.45 9.84 12.14
N PHE A 124 10.15 8.55 12.24
CA PHE A 124 9.53 7.79 11.18
C PHE A 124 8.19 7.24 11.62
N SER A 125 7.25 7.19 10.71
CA SER A 125 6.03 6.39 10.84
C SER A 125 5.86 5.50 9.61
N PHE A 126 5.26 4.34 9.81
CA PHE A 126 5.24 3.28 8.82
C PHE A 126 3.82 2.82 8.51
N THR A 127 3.55 2.61 7.23
CA THR A 127 2.33 1.98 6.74
C THR A 127 2.71 0.80 5.86
N GLN A 128 2.11 -0.37 6.10
CA GLN A 128 2.27 -1.55 5.27
C GLN A 128 0.97 -1.86 4.52
N GLY A 129 1.11 -2.37 3.30
CA GLY A 129 -0.05 -2.74 2.49
C GLY A 129 0.31 -3.23 1.10
N THR A 130 -0.71 -3.37 0.26
CA THR A 130 -0.54 -3.67 -1.16
C THR A 130 -0.14 -2.41 -1.93
N SER A 131 0.52 -2.57 -3.08
CA SER A 131 0.96 -1.42 -3.88
C SER A 131 -0.19 -0.44 -4.19
N LEU A 132 -1.37 -0.96 -4.51
CA LEU A 132 -2.52 -0.13 -4.84
C LEU A 132 -2.97 0.73 -3.65
N THR A 133 -3.11 0.13 -2.46
CA THR A 133 -3.52 0.86 -1.25
C THR A 133 -2.48 1.90 -0.83
N LEU A 134 -1.18 1.58 -0.94
CA LEU A 134 -0.10 2.50 -0.60
C LEU A 134 -0.06 3.72 -1.53
N LEU A 135 -0.32 3.56 -2.83
CA LEU A 135 -0.39 4.69 -3.77
C LEU A 135 -1.63 5.56 -3.52
N GLN A 136 -2.76 4.98 -3.09
CA GLN A 136 -3.93 5.76 -2.66
C GLN A 136 -3.60 6.62 -1.43
N GLU A 137 -2.88 6.08 -0.44
CA GLU A 137 -2.44 6.85 0.72
C GLU A 137 -1.41 7.93 0.39
N LEU A 138 -0.51 7.66 -0.58
CA LEU A 138 0.44 8.63 -1.09
C LEU A 138 -0.28 9.82 -1.76
N LYS A 139 -1.26 9.55 -2.63
CA LYS A 139 -2.11 10.57 -3.26
C LYS A 139 -2.92 11.37 -2.25
N ALA A 140 -3.46 10.70 -1.24
CA ALA A 140 -4.19 11.35 -0.14
C ALA A 140 -3.28 12.16 0.81
N GLY A 141 -1.95 12.16 0.60
CA GLY A 141 -0.99 12.86 1.45
C GLY A 141 -0.87 12.28 2.86
N LYS A 142 -1.34 11.06 3.08
CA LYS A 142 -1.21 10.34 4.37
C LYS A 142 0.22 9.85 4.60
N VAL A 143 0.94 9.56 3.52
CA VAL A 143 2.36 9.16 3.51
C VAL A 143 3.16 10.09 2.60
N ASP A 144 4.47 10.14 2.78
CA ASP A 144 5.35 11.06 2.05
C ASP A 144 6.06 10.39 0.87
N LEU A 145 6.32 9.09 1.00
CA LEU A 145 6.85 8.23 -0.04
C LEU A 145 6.36 6.79 0.13
N ALA A 146 6.40 6.01 -0.97
CA ALA A 146 6.08 4.59 -0.93
C ALA A 146 7.16 3.76 -1.61
N ILE A 147 7.47 2.58 -1.05
CA ILE A 147 8.35 1.57 -1.63
C ILE A 147 7.47 0.40 -2.07
N CYS A 148 7.18 0.31 -3.36
CA CYS A 148 6.15 -0.59 -3.87
C CYS A 148 6.42 -1.07 -5.32
N SER A 149 5.55 -1.91 -5.86
CA SER A 149 5.58 -2.26 -7.28
C SER A 149 5.12 -1.07 -8.14
N TYR A 150 5.61 -1.03 -9.38
CA TYR A 150 5.07 -0.11 -10.38
C TYR A 150 3.60 -0.41 -10.66
N ILE A 151 2.79 0.62 -10.73
CA ILE A 151 1.40 0.58 -11.18
C ILE A 151 1.29 1.51 -12.39
N ALA A 152 0.72 0.99 -13.48
CA ALA A 152 0.49 1.80 -14.69
C ALA A 152 -0.62 2.84 -14.46
N ASP A 153 -0.66 3.84 -15.34
CA ASP A 153 -1.70 4.88 -15.39
C ASP A 153 -1.80 5.76 -14.13
N GLU A 154 -0.63 6.01 -13.50
CA GLU A 154 -0.47 6.90 -12.36
C GLU A 154 0.34 8.16 -12.76
N PRO A 155 -0.28 9.12 -13.49
CA PRO A 155 0.45 10.26 -14.07
C PRO A 155 1.03 11.22 -13.02
N ASP A 156 0.45 11.26 -11.82
CA ASP A 156 0.84 12.18 -10.75
C ASP A 156 1.94 11.61 -9.84
N ILE A 157 2.42 10.40 -10.11
CA ILE A 157 3.43 9.70 -9.31
C ILE A 157 4.72 9.52 -10.12
N ASP A 158 5.84 9.85 -9.49
CA ASP A 158 7.17 9.50 -9.97
C ASP A 158 7.58 8.14 -9.40
N PHE A 159 7.99 7.23 -10.29
CA PHE A 159 8.50 5.91 -9.93
C PHE A 159 9.99 5.82 -10.28
N ILE A 160 10.82 5.59 -9.28
CA ILE A 160 12.26 5.38 -9.44
C ILE A 160 12.56 3.92 -9.10
N PRO A 161 13.11 3.09 -10.00
CA PRO A 161 13.47 1.72 -9.68
C PRO A 161 14.63 1.71 -8.68
N VAL A 162 14.46 1.02 -7.56
CA VAL A 162 15.44 1.04 -6.47
C VAL A 162 15.98 -0.35 -6.10
N ILE A 163 15.19 -1.41 -6.27
CA ILE A 163 15.57 -2.78 -5.90
C ILE A 163 15.20 -3.73 -7.03
N GLN A 164 16.15 -4.54 -7.48
CA GLN A 164 15.85 -5.69 -8.32
C GLN A 164 15.50 -6.88 -7.44
N GLN A 165 14.34 -7.50 -7.65
CA GLN A 165 13.83 -8.57 -6.83
C GLN A 165 13.88 -9.91 -7.58
N GLU A 166 14.59 -10.91 -7.03
CA GLU A 166 14.62 -12.27 -7.56
C GLU A 166 13.27 -12.95 -7.29
N LEU A 167 12.67 -13.56 -8.31
CA LEU A 167 11.52 -14.44 -8.17
C LEU A 167 11.97 -15.90 -8.22
N VAL A 168 11.34 -16.72 -7.38
CA VAL A 168 11.63 -18.15 -7.24
C VAL A 168 10.35 -18.97 -7.23
N VAL A 169 10.44 -20.23 -7.62
CA VAL A 169 9.41 -21.22 -7.34
C VAL A 169 9.68 -21.79 -5.94
N VAL A 170 8.65 -21.79 -5.11
CA VAL A 170 8.70 -22.33 -3.74
C VAL A 170 7.74 -23.49 -3.64
N THR A 171 8.24 -24.60 -3.09
CA THR A 171 7.48 -25.85 -2.86
C THR A 171 7.66 -26.31 -1.43
N ALA A 172 6.81 -27.21 -0.94
CA ALA A 172 7.10 -27.92 0.30
C ALA A 172 8.42 -28.70 0.16
N LYS A 173 9.13 -28.91 1.27
CA LYS A 173 10.44 -29.58 1.26
C LYS A 173 10.38 -31.03 0.70
N ASP A 174 9.27 -31.71 0.94
CA ASP A 174 9.08 -33.09 0.49
C ASP A 174 8.26 -33.19 -0.81
N HIS A 175 7.95 -32.07 -1.46
CA HIS A 175 7.20 -32.00 -2.71
C HIS A 175 7.94 -32.75 -3.85
N PRO A 176 7.24 -33.38 -4.81
CA PRO A 176 7.87 -34.07 -5.94
C PRO A 176 8.88 -33.21 -6.71
N LEU A 177 8.60 -31.93 -6.95
CA LEU A 177 9.54 -31.02 -7.61
C LEU A 177 10.82 -30.84 -6.81
N ALA A 178 10.75 -30.76 -5.48
CA ALA A 178 11.93 -30.65 -4.62
C ALA A 178 12.83 -31.90 -4.65
N ARG A 179 12.26 -33.06 -4.96
CA ARG A 179 13.01 -34.32 -5.12
C ARG A 179 13.63 -34.47 -6.51
N LEU A 180 12.99 -33.89 -7.54
CA LEU A 180 13.44 -33.97 -8.94
C LEU A 180 14.46 -32.89 -9.29
N TYR A 181 14.34 -31.69 -8.68
CA TYR A 181 15.12 -30.52 -8.99
C TYR A 181 15.80 -29.96 -7.73
N GLU A 182 17.12 -29.83 -7.75
CA GLU A 182 17.88 -29.34 -6.60
C GLU A 182 17.96 -27.82 -6.54
N HIS A 183 18.12 -27.16 -7.69
CA HIS A 183 18.46 -25.72 -7.73
C HIS A 183 17.54 -24.88 -8.61
N GLU A 184 17.07 -25.44 -9.73
CA GLU A 184 16.28 -24.69 -10.71
C GLU A 184 15.22 -25.57 -11.38
N VAL A 185 14.13 -24.96 -11.85
CA VAL A 185 13.02 -25.67 -12.52
C VAL A 185 12.51 -24.84 -13.70
N ASP A 186 12.12 -25.53 -14.77
CA ASP A 186 11.38 -24.94 -15.88
C ASP A 186 9.90 -24.81 -15.48
N LEU A 187 9.28 -23.67 -15.80
CA LEU A 187 7.87 -23.42 -15.43
C LEU A 187 6.89 -24.43 -16.05
N VAL A 188 7.24 -25.04 -17.19
CA VAL A 188 6.41 -26.10 -17.80
C VAL A 188 6.27 -27.32 -16.88
N GLU A 189 7.28 -27.63 -16.08
CA GLU A 189 7.26 -28.77 -15.15
C GLU A 189 6.41 -28.48 -13.90
N THR A 190 6.15 -27.20 -13.63
CA THR A 190 5.40 -26.77 -12.45
C THR A 190 3.90 -26.70 -12.69
N ILE A 191 3.45 -26.67 -13.97
CA ILE A 191 2.06 -26.41 -14.35
C ILE A 191 1.07 -27.51 -13.93
N HIS A 192 1.58 -28.68 -13.60
CA HIS A 192 0.78 -29.84 -13.17
C HIS A 192 0.41 -29.80 -11.68
N TYR A 193 0.87 -28.77 -10.96
CA TYR A 193 0.63 -28.60 -9.53
C TYR A 193 -0.21 -27.36 -9.26
N PRO A 194 -1.10 -27.38 -8.26
CA PRO A 194 -1.90 -26.21 -7.92
C PRO A 194 -1.02 -25.09 -7.36
N TYR A 195 -1.34 -23.87 -7.76
CA TYR A 195 -0.61 -22.66 -7.32
C TYR A 195 -1.36 -21.94 -6.21
N ILE A 196 -0.62 -21.54 -5.19
CA ILE A 196 -1.01 -20.46 -4.29
C ILE A 196 -0.59 -19.17 -4.98
N TYR A 197 -1.52 -18.25 -5.17
CA TYR A 197 -1.32 -17.12 -6.05
C TYR A 197 -1.58 -15.81 -5.33
N PHE A 198 -0.98 -14.72 -5.81
CA PHE A 198 -1.27 -13.40 -5.27
C PHE A 198 -2.66 -12.91 -5.69
N SER A 199 -3.34 -12.17 -4.80
CA SER A 199 -4.63 -11.55 -5.10
C SER A 199 -4.49 -10.43 -6.15
N GLU A 200 -5.62 -9.94 -6.66
CA GLU A 200 -5.67 -8.85 -7.65
C GLU A 200 -5.13 -7.51 -7.11
N ASN A 201 -5.12 -7.33 -5.78
CA ASN A 201 -4.58 -6.12 -5.14
C ASN A 201 -3.05 -6.10 -5.10
N SER A 202 -2.39 -7.23 -5.33
CA SER A 202 -0.94 -7.33 -5.34
C SER A 202 -0.35 -6.76 -6.63
N GLY A 203 0.57 -5.82 -6.51
CA GLY A 203 1.34 -5.32 -7.66
C GLY A 203 2.30 -6.35 -8.28
N LEU A 204 2.46 -7.53 -7.67
CA LEU A 204 3.22 -8.65 -8.25
C LEU A 204 2.35 -9.53 -9.17
N ARG A 205 1.04 -9.58 -8.94
CA ARG A 205 0.11 -10.42 -9.71
C ARG A 205 0.20 -10.19 -11.22
N PRO A 206 0.11 -8.95 -11.75
CA PRO A 206 0.21 -8.71 -13.20
C PRO A 206 1.55 -9.15 -13.80
N PHE A 207 2.63 -9.07 -13.01
CA PHE A 207 3.95 -9.53 -13.45
C PHE A 207 3.98 -11.05 -13.61
N ILE A 208 3.48 -11.81 -12.64
CA ILE A 208 3.43 -13.28 -12.70
C ILE A 208 2.48 -13.75 -13.82
N ASP A 209 1.32 -13.10 -13.97
CA ASP A 209 0.39 -13.37 -15.08
C ASP A 209 1.09 -13.21 -16.44
N ASN A 210 1.89 -12.14 -16.62
CA ASN A 210 2.66 -11.93 -17.84
C ASN A 210 3.75 -13.00 -18.05
N VAL A 211 4.42 -13.45 -16.98
CA VAL A 211 5.40 -14.54 -17.06
C VAL A 211 4.75 -15.81 -17.60
N PHE A 212 3.62 -16.24 -17.06
CA PHE A 212 2.88 -17.41 -17.55
C PHE A 212 2.38 -17.22 -18.98
N MET A 213 1.83 -16.04 -19.30
CA MET A 213 1.33 -15.72 -20.64
C MET A 213 2.46 -15.81 -21.69
N GLN A 214 3.64 -15.28 -21.42
CA GLN A 214 4.80 -15.35 -22.32
C GLN A 214 5.25 -16.80 -22.57
N GLN A 215 5.15 -17.66 -21.57
CA GLN A 215 5.45 -19.10 -21.68
C GLN A 215 4.28 -19.90 -22.26
N LYS A 216 3.14 -19.27 -22.55
CA LYS A 216 1.88 -19.94 -22.99
C LYS A 216 1.39 -21.00 -22.03
N LEU A 217 1.59 -20.76 -20.73
CA LEU A 217 1.18 -21.64 -19.65
C LEU A 217 -0.02 -21.05 -18.91
N VAL A 218 -0.89 -21.91 -18.39
CA VAL A 218 -2.06 -21.53 -17.59
C VAL A 218 -2.01 -22.33 -16.28
N PRO A 219 -1.65 -21.69 -15.15
CA PRO A 219 -1.58 -22.38 -13.87
C PRO A 219 -2.99 -22.71 -13.33
N GLU A 220 -3.14 -23.86 -12.68
CA GLU A 220 -4.28 -24.13 -11.84
C GLU A 220 -4.10 -23.41 -10.51
N ILE A 221 -5.10 -22.63 -10.05
CA ILE A 221 -4.99 -21.80 -8.85
C ILE A 221 -5.79 -22.44 -7.72
N ALA A 222 -5.11 -22.84 -6.63
CA ALA A 222 -5.71 -23.37 -5.43
C ALA A 222 -6.35 -22.29 -4.55
N CYS A 223 -5.64 -21.17 -4.34
CA CYS A 223 -6.13 -20.04 -3.56
C CYS A 223 -5.35 -18.76 -3.85
N TYR A 224 -5.87 -17.63 -3.30
CA TYR A 224 -5.25 -16.32 -3.38
C TYR A 224 -4.84 -15.81 -2.00
N VAL A 225 -3.70 -15.13 -1.93
CA VAL A 225 -3.19 -14.48 -0.71
C VAL A 225 -2.62 -13.11 -1.05
N ASP A 226 -2.53 -12.22 -0.06
CA ASP A 226 -1.94 -10.88 -0.21
C ASP A 226 -0.50 -10.81 0.27
N GLU A 227 -0.08 -11.73 1.14
CA GLU A 227 1.16 -11.67 1.92
C GLU A 227 2.08 -12.84 1.62
N ASP A 228 3.38 -12.54 1.44
CA ASP A 228 4.40 -13.54 1.11
C ASP A 228 4.58 -14.58 2.21
N THR A 229 4.50 -14.17 3.48
CA THR A 229 4.63 -15.08 4.64
C THR A 229 3.45 -16.03 4.77
N ALA A 230 2.23 -15.56 4.49
CA ALA A 230 1.05 -16.42 4.42
C ALA A 230 1.17 -17.44 3.27
N MET A 231 1.68 -17.00 2.11
CA MET A 231 1.97 -17.89 0.97
C MET A 231 2.99 -18.96 1.36
N ALA A 232 4.12 -18.57 1.97
CA ALA A 232 5.16 -19.51 2.42
C ALA A 232 4.63 -20.51 3.45
N GLY A 233 3.76 -20.06 4.36
CA GLY A 233 3.09 -20.94 5.33
C GLY A 233 2.23 -22.02 4.66
N LEU A 234 1.40 -21.64 3.68
CA LEU A 234 0.57 -22.60 2.94
C LEU A 234 1.41 -23.55 2.08
N VAL A 235 2.46 -23.05 1.43
CA VAL A 235 3.42 -23.88 0.69
C VAL A 235 4.09 -24.91 1.61
N SER A 236 4.46 -24.51 2.83
CA SER A 236 5.17 -25.39 3.78
C SER A 236 4.38 -26.64 4.21
N ILE A 237 3.05 -26.57 4.11
CA ILE A 237 2.13 -27.71 4.37
C ILE A 237 1.68 -28.43 3.11
N ASP A 238 2.32 -28.15 1.97
CA ASP A 238 2.03 -28.77 0.66
C ASP A 238 0.60 -28.50 0.14
N TYR A 239 0.03 -27.32 0.48
CA TYR A 239 -1.27 -26.91 -0.04
C TYR A 239 -1.21 -26.53 -1.53
N GLY A 240 -0.04 -26.20 -2.03
CA GLY A 240 0.28 -25.85 -3.40
C GLY A 240 1.69 -25.32 -3.50
N ILE A 241 2.10 -24.98 -4.71
CA ILE A 241 3.39 -24.34 -4.99
C ILE A 241 3.17 -22.83 -5.25
N ALA A 242 4.23 -22.03 -5.25
CA ALA A 242 4.12 -20.59 -5.51
C ALA A 242 5.29 -20.05 -6.33
N ILE A 243 5.04 -19.01 -7.14
CA ILE A 243 6.07 -18.07 -7.59
C ILE A 243 5.99 -16.85 -6.68
N MET A 244 7.09 -16.55 -5.99
CA MET A 244 7.15 -15.44 -5.05
C MET A 244 8.55 -14.84 -4.98
N PRO A 245 8.71 -13.65 -4.40
CA PRO A 245 10.01 -13.08 -4.15
C PRO A 245 10.86 -13.96 -3.23
N ARG A 246 12.16 -14.01 -3.50
CA ARG A 246 13.12 -14.63 -2.58
C ARG A 246 13.31 -13.72 -1.38
N ILE A 247 12.60 -14.00 -0.29
CA ILE A 247 12.68 -13.26 0.97
C ILE A 247 13.42 -14.07 2.03
N THR A 248 14.03 -13.38 3.00
CA THR A 248 14.79 -14.01 4.09
C THR A 248 13.92 -14.92 4.95
N ALA A 249 12.64 -14.55 5.13
CA ALA A 249 11.67 -15.33 5.89
C ALA A 249 11.49 -16.76 5.38
N LEU A 250 11.75 -17.05 4.10
CA LEU A 250 11.64 -18.43 3.57
C LEU A 250 12.52 -19.42 4.34
N SER A 251 13.61 -18.97 4.95
CA SER A 251 14.48 -19.82 5.76
C SER A 251 13.82 -20.34 7.05
N TYR A 252 12.73 -19.73 7.50
CA TYR A 252 11.98 -20.15 8.69
C TYR A 252 10.88 -21.17 8.39
N TYR A 253 10.60 -21.41 7.11
CA TYR A 253 9.56 -22.35 6.68
C TYR A 253 10.15 -23.65 6.16
N ASN A 254 9.40 -24.73 6.26
CA ASN A 254 9.81 -26.04 5.72
C ASN A 254 9.52 -26.12 4.21
N VAL A 255 10.27 -25.31 3.45
CA VAL A 255 10.11 -25.16 2.00
C VAL A 255 11.41 -25.47 1.25
N HIS A 256 11.28 -25.74 -0.05
CA HIS A 256 12.36 -25.86 -1.00
C HIS A 256 12.27 -24.75 -2.04
N ILE A 257 13.39 -24.11 -2.36
CA ILE A 257 13.46 -22.92 -3.20
C ILE A 257 14.17 -23.30 -4.51
N LEU A 258 13.47 -23.10 -5.61
CA LEU A 258 13.97 -23.38 -6.96
C LEU A 258 14.07 -22.07 -7.76
N LYS A 259 15.19 -21.83 -8.40
CA LYS A 259 15.30 -20.73 -9.37
C LYS A 259 14.45 -21.02 -10.59
N ILE A 260 13.88 -19.99 -11.18
CA ILE A 260 13.17 -20.10 -12.44
C ILE A 260 14.21 -20.17 -13.57
N LYS A 261 14.22 -21.30 -14.29
CA LYS A 261 15.15 -21.52 -15.41
C LYS A 261 14.80 -20.70 -16.64
N ASN A 262 13.51 -20.41 -16.85
CA ASN A 262 13.02 -19.63 -17.96
C ASN A 262 13.57 -18.20 -17.90
N THR A 263 13.85 -17.62 -19.05
CA THR A 263 14.16 -16.17 -19.12
C THR A 263 12.90 -15.39 -18.85
N ILE A 264 12.90 -14.67 -17.73
CA ILE A 264 11.82 -13.77 -17.34
C ILE A 264 12.34 -12.33 -17.27
N PRO A 265 11.50 -11.30 -17.49
CA PRO A 265 11.90 -9.91 -17.32
C PRO A 265 12.43 -9.64 -15.92
N PRO A 266 13.36 -8.71 -15.72
CA PRO A 266 13.77 -8.29 -14.39
C PRO A 266 12.60 -7.60 -13.67
N ARG A 267 12.35 -7.99 -12.43
CA ARG A 267 11.37 -7.34 -11.57
C ARG A 267 12.06 -6.29 -10.71
N TYR A 268 11.45 -5.11 -10.65
CA TYR A 268 11.90 -4.02 -9.78
C TYR A 268 10.85 -3.64 -8.74
N ILE A 269 11.32 -3.23 -7.59
CA ILE A 269 10.58 -2.44 -6.61
C ILE A 269 10.97 -0.98 -6.83
N TYR A 270 10.02 -0.10 -6.67
CA TYR A 270 10.15 1.32 -6.98
C TYR A 270 9.96 2.16 -5.72
N LEU A 271 10.70 3.24 -5.64
CA LEU A 271 10.38 4.36 -4.79
C LEU A 271 9.36 5.23 -5.53
N ALA A 272 8.20 5.43 -4.93
CA ALA A 272 7.12 6.25 -5.45
C ALA A 272 6.97 7.54 -4.63
N THR A 273 6.93 8.69 -5.29
CA THR A 273 6.69 10.01 -4.69
C THR A 273 5.71 10.79 -5.56
N MET A 274 4.96 11.73 -4.95
CA MET A 274 4.12 12.64 -5.73
C MET A 274 4.99 13.56 -6.60
N LYS A 275 4.62 13.70 -7.88
CA LYS A 275 5.16 14.76 -8.74
C LYS A 275 4.79 16.11 -8.12
N ASP A 276 5.49 17.15 -8.46
CA ASP A 276 5.19 18.55 -8.14
C ASP A 276 4.98 18.86 -6.65
N LYS A 277 5.21 17.89 -5.74
CA LYS A 277 5.18 18.12 -4.31
C LYS A 277 6.60 18.43 -3.82
N GLY A 278 6.82 19.66 -3.38
CA GLY A 278 8.08 20.05 -2.74
C GLY A 278 8.38 19.12 -1.56
N LEU A 279 9.57 18.53 -1.55
CA LEU A 279 10.04 17.69 -0.45
C LEU A 279 10.77 18.57 0.57
N SER A 280 10.66 18.22 1.84
CA SER A 280 11.49 18.83 2.88
C SER A 280 12.96 18.38 2.74
N PRO A 281 13.94 19.13 3.28
CA PRO A 281 15.32 18.72 3.21
C PRO A 281 15.60 17.33 3.81
N ALA A 282 14.94 16.96 4.91
CA ALA A 282 15.10 15.65 5.53
C ALA A 282 14.48 14.53 4.67
N LEU A 283 13.32 14.77 4.08
CA LEU A 283 12.67 13.81 3.18
C LEU A 283 13.49 13.62 1.89
N GLU A 284 14.06 14.70 1.33
CA GLU A 284 14.94 14.63 0.16
C GLU A 284 16.23 13.86 0.49
N SER A 285 16.83 14.10 1.64
CA SER A 285 18.00 13.36 2.14
C SER A 285 17.68 11.88 2.30
N PHE A 286 16.53 11.52 2.91
CA PHE A 286 16.12 10.13 3.03
C PHE A 286 15.84 9.47 1.66
N LYS A 287 15.15 10.17 0.76
CA LYS A 287 14.92 9.73 -0.63
C LYS A 287 16.24 9.38 -1.32
N ASN A 288 17.28 10.19 -1.17
CA ASN A 288 18.60 9.94 -1.73
C ASN A 288 19.23 8.67 -1.14
N VAL A 289 19.10 8.42 0.16
CA VAL A 289 19.54 7.16 0.79
C VAL A 289 18.81 5.97 0.17
N VAL A 290 17.50 6.06 -0.02
CA VAL A 290 16.73 4.98 -0.67
C VAL A 290 17.23 4.71 -2.08
N ILE A 291 17.46 5.75 -2.90
CA ILE A 291 17.91 5.60 -4.29
C ILE A 291 19.32 4.99 -4.39
N HIS A 292 20.25 5.45 -3.56
CA HIS A 292 21.67 5.06 -3.69
C HIS A 292 22.04 3.77 -2.96
N ASP A 293 21.33 3.43 -1.89
CA ASP A 293 21.74 2.33 -1.02
C ASP A 293 20.85 1.10 -1.07
N SER A 294 19.62 1.21 -1.59
CA SER A 294 18.70 0.06 -1.69
C SER A 294 19.27 -1.10 -2.53
N GLN A 295 19.99 -0.81 -3.61
CA GLN A 295 20.64 -1.84 -4.45
C GLN A 295 21.79 -2.59 -3.75
N LYS A 296 22.35 -2.01 -2.68
CA LYS A 296 23.45 -2.64 -1.91
C LYS A 296 22.93 -3.49 -0.74
N ILE A 297 21.64 -3.38 -0.46
CA ILE A 297 21.00 -4.05 0.68
C ILE A 297 20.43 -5.43 0.27
N CYS A 298 20.17 -5.63 -1.02
CA CYS A 298 19.62 -6.88 -1.59
C CYS A 298 20.67 -7.81 -2.15
#